data_05ed194d5a0c7edf62b5c01abc5a1937
#
_entry.id   05ed194d5a0c7edf62b5c01abc5a1937
#
_cell.length_a   1.000
_cell.length_b   1.000
_cell.length_c   1.000
_cell.angle_alpha   90.00
_cell.angle_beta   90.00
_cell.angle_gamma   90.00
#
_symmetry.space_group_name_H-M   'P 1'
#
loop_
_entity.id
_entity.type
_entity.pdbx_description
1 polymer ?
#
loop_
_entity_poly.entity_id
_entity_poly.type
_entity_poly.pdbx_seq_one_letter_code
_entity_poly.pdbx_strand_id
1 'polypeptide(L)'
;FSKDALKLTEHEGLLRATGTTLGADNGIAIAYALTILSSDEFEHPPIEVILTTEEETSMKGAEFFNPQNLKGSRLLNLDAEEEGVFYISSAGGIDHHMYLDFKKSKPSLDSKYKVLISGLKGGHSGSDIHKERGNSIKLLARTLAELNSKFNLELADFNGGSKINAIPREASCAFY
;
A
#
# COMPACT_ATOMS: atom_id res chain seq x y z
N PHE A 1 -16.20 4.77 -12.27
CA PHE A 1 -16.55 5.86 -11.34
C PHE A 1 -16.91 7.19 -12.03
N SER A 2 -16.45 7.46 -13.23
CA SER A 2 -16.77 8.73 -13.94
C SER A 2 -18.21 8.81 -14.48
N LYS A 3 -18.94 7.70 -14.51
CA LYS A 3 -20.27 7.61 -15.12
C LYS A 3 -21.35 7.04 -14.21
N ASP A 4 -21.00 6.26 -13.23
CA ASP A 4 -21.95 5.53 -12.39
C ASP A 4 -21.78 5.89 -10.91
N ALA A 5 -22.89 6.15 -10.23
CA ALA A 5 -22.91 6.30 -8.77
C ALA A 5 -22.69 4.96 -8.06
N LEU A 6 -22.20 5.02 -6.83
CA LEU A 6 -22.12 3.85 -5.97
C LEU A 6 -23.52 3.30 -5.69
N LYS A 7 -23.69 1.99 -5.85
CA LYS A 7 -24.91 1.29 -5.44
C LYS A 7 -24.72 0.74 -4.05
N LEU A 8 -25.29 1.46 -3.07
CA LEU A 8 -25.18 1.11 -1.66
C LEU A 8 -26.20 0.02 -1.29
N THR A 9 -25.78 -0.92 -0.48
CA THR A 9 -26.61 -1.96 0.12
C THR A 9 -26.32 -2.08 1.61
N GLU A 10 -27.37 -2.26 2.40
CA GLU A 10 -27.24 -2.56 3.82
C GLU A 10 -27.59 -4.04 4.05
N HIS A 11 -26.72 -4.74 4.76
CA HIS A 11 -26.95 -6.13 5.15
C HIS A 11 -26.30 -6.39 6.51
N GLU A 12 -27.07 -6.90 7.47
CA GLU A 12 -26.61 -7.20 8.83
C GLU A 12 -25.92 -6.01 9.54
N GLY A 13 -26.46 -4.79 9.36
CA GLY A 13 -25.90 -3.57 9.95
C GLY A 13 -24.62 -3.07 9.28
N LEU A 14 -24.21 -3.65 8.16
CA LEU A 14 -23.05 -3.24 7.39
C LEU A 14 -23.48 -2.54 6.09
N LEU A 15 -22.91 -1.37 5.85
CA LEU A 15 -23.06 -0.65 4.58
C LEU A 15 -21.98 -1.14 3.60
N ARG A 16 -22.42 -1.54 2.40
CA ARG A 16 -21.54 -2.07 1.34
C ARG A 16 -21.86 -1.43 0.00
N ALA A 17 -20.89 -1.44 -0.91
CA ALA A 17 -21.10 -1.11 -2.32
C ALA A 17 -21.20 -2.38 -3.16
N THR A 18 -22.13 -2.41 -4.10
CA THR A 18 -22.33 -3.54 -5.01
C THR A 18 -21.40 -3.43 -6.21
N GLY A 19 -20.52 -4.43 -6.37
CA GLY A 19 -19.62 -4.55 -7.52
C GLY A 19 -18.42 -3.58 -7.52
N THR A 20 -18.23 -2.81 -6.44
CA THR A 20 -17.11 -1.88 -6.28
C THR A 20 -16.67 -1.83 -4.82
N THR A 21 -15.52 -1.20 -4.54
CA THR A 21 -15.17 -0.76 -3.19
C THR A 21 -16.06 0.39 -2.74
N LEU A 22 -16.29 0.54 -1.45
CA LEU A 22 -17.11 1.62 -0.89
C LEU A 22 -16.34 2.95 -0.80
N GLY A 23 -15.04 2.90 -0.49
CA GLY A 23 -14.21 4.09 -0.32
C GLY A 23 -14.59 4.94 0.90
N ALA A 24 -15.06 4.30 1.98
CA ALA A 24 -15.42 4.99 3.23
C ALA A 24 -14.22 5.34 4.13
N ASP A 25 -13.08 4.93 3.74
CA ASP A 25 -11.77 5.20 4.35
C ASP A 25 -11.14 6.45 3.72
N ASN A 26 -11.05 7.60 4.47
CA ASN A 26 -11.70 7.73 5.79
C ASN A 26 -12.83 8.77 5.78
N GLY A 27 -13.82 8.59 4.94
CA GLY A 27 -14.99 9.46 4.84
C GLY A 27 -15.80 9.57 6.14
N ILE A 28 -15.77 8.54 7.00
CA ILE A 28 -16.48 8.55 8.28
C ILE A 28 -15.91 9.58 9.25
N ALA A 29 -14.58 9.77 9.26
CA ALA A 29 -13.94 10.80 10.09
C ALA A 29 -14.36 12.21 9.67
N ILE A 30 -14.51 12.45 8.37
CA ILE A 30 -15.04 13.71 7.83
C ILE A 30 -16.49 13.93 8.30
N ALA A 31 -17.31 12.88 8.24
CA ALA A 31 -18.69 12.96 8.71
C ALA A 31 -18.80 13.28 10.21
N TYR A 32 -17.97 12.67 11.05
CA TYR A 32 -17.91 13.01 12.48
C TYR A 32 -17.49 14.45 12.72
N ALA A 33 -16.45 14.93 12.06
CA ALA A 33 -15.99 16.30 12.19
C ALA A 33 -17.09 17.31 11.79
N LEU A 34 -17.73 17.07 10.65
CA LEU A 34 -18.83 17.93 10.18
C LEU A 34 -20.03 17.91 11.14
N THR A 35 -20.40 16.74 11.67
CA THR A 35 -21.50 16.61 12.61
C THR A 35 -21.25 17.41 13.88
N ILE A 36 -20.06 17.29 14.47
CA ILE A 36 -19.70 18.03 15.68
C ILE A 36 -19.67 19.54 15.42
N LEU A 37 -19.04 19.97 14.33
CA LEU A 37 -18.88 21.38 14.01
C LEU A 37 -20.19 22.09 13.57
N SER A 38 -21.18 21.34 13.08
CA SER A 38 -22.45 21.88 12.60
C SER A 38 -23.58 21.80 13.61
N SER A 39 -23.39 21.23 14.78
CA SER A 39 -24.39 20.99 15.78
C SER A 39 -24.08 21.70 17.09
N ASP A 40 -25.10 22.35 17.68
CA ASP A 40 -25.00 22.93 19.02
C ASP A 40 -25.34 21.90 20.13
N GLU A 41 -25.62 20.65 19.76
CA GLU A 41 -25.98 19.59 20.72
C GLU A 41 -24.76 18.98 21.43
N PHE A 42 -23.58 19.15 20.85
CA PHE A 42 -22.33 18.57 21.38
C PHE A 42 -21.46 19.62 22.05
N GLU A 43 -21.26 19.48 23.35
CA GLU A 43 -20.28 20.29 24.04
C GLU A 43 -18.86 19.83 23.65
N HIS A 44 -18.06 20.72 23.10
CA HIS A 44 -16.67 20.43 22.70
C HIS A 44 -15.74 21.62 22.95
N PRO A 45 -14.44 21.40 23.21
CA PRO A 45 -13.45 22.45 23.20
C PRO A 45 -13.27 23.01 21.78
N PRO A 46 -12.51 24.08 21.56
CA PRO A 46 -12.12 24.51 20.23
C PRO A 46 -11.49 23.36 19.44
N ILE A 47 -12.00 23.11 18.24
CA ILE A 47 -11.61 22.02 17.34
C ILE A 47 -11.04 22.61 16.05
N GLU A 48 -9.91 22.09 15.63
CA GLU A 48 -9.32 22.29 14.30
C GLU A 48 -9.35 20.97 13.56
N VAL A 49 -9.93 20.94 12.36
CA VAL A 49 -10.00 19.74 11.53
C VAL A 49 -8.95 19.82 10.44
N ILE A 50 -8.11 18.81 10.34
CA ILE A 50 -7.09 18.70 9.31
C ILE A 50 -7.49 17.59 8.35
N LEU A 51 -7.67 17.95 7.08
CA LEU A 51 -7.94 17.01 6.00
C LEU A 51 -6.76 17.05 5.02
N THR A 52 -6.06 15.94 4.90
CA THR A 52 -4.94 15.80 3.97
C THR A 52 -5.38 15.10 2.70
N THR A 53 -4.61 15.28 1.64
CA THR A 53 -4.83 14.65 0.33
C THR A 53 -3.77 13.58 0.05
N GLU A 54 -4.06 12.67 -0.89
CA GLU A 54 -3.13 11.66 -1.38
C GLU A 54 -2.62 10.67 -0.31
N GLU A 55 -3.40 10.38 0.72
CA GLU A 55 -3.03 9.43 1.76
C GLU A 55 -2.67 8.07 1.15
N GLU A 56 -3.51 7.54 0.26
CA GLU A 56 -3.40 6.23 -0.38
C GLU A 56 -2.28 6.11 -1.45
N THR A 57 -1.59 7.18 -1.74
CA THR A 57 -0.62 7.21 -2.84
C THR A 57 0.75 7.72 -2.42
N SER A 58 0.86 9.01 -2.17
CA SER A 58 2.14 9.68 -1.96
C SER A 58 2.28 10.34 -0.60
N MET A 59 1.19 10.46 0.15
CA MET A 59 1.09 11.19 1.43
C MET A 59 1.57 12.66 1.35
N LYS A 60 1.64 13.23 0.15
CA LYS A 60 2.14 14.61 -0.04
C LYS A 60 1.33 15.64 0.72
N GLY A 61 0.02 15.43 0.86
CA GLY A 61 -0.82 16.32 1.67
C GLY A 61 -0.34 16.42 3.12
N ALA A 62 0.10 15.32 3.71
CA ALA A 62 0.69 15.32 5.06
C ALA A 62 2.13 15.82 5.08
N GLU A 63 2.95 15.43 4.09
CA GLU A 63 4.37 15.84 3.98
C GLU A 63 4.54 17.35 3.87
N PHE A 64 3.70 18.00 3.05
CA PHE A 64 3.78 19.46 2.83
C PHE A 64 2.86 20.29 3.73
N PHE A 65 2.18 19.63 4.67
CA PHE A 65 1.33 20.35 5.62
C PHE A 65 2.17 21.23 6.55
N ASN A 66 1.78 22.50 6.68
CA ASN A 66 2.45 23.42 7.60
C ASN A 66 1.68 23.54 8.93
N PRO A 67 2.19 22.95 10.03
CA PRO A 67 1.50 22.94 11.31
C PRO A 67 1.60 24.25 12.10
N GLN A 68 2.33 25.26 11.63
CA GLN A 68 2.60 26.51 12.39
C GLN A 68 1.34 27.31 12.74
N ASN A 69 0.25 27.13 11.99
CA ASN A 69 -1.01 27.82 12.24
C ASN A 69 -1.94 27.08 13.21
N LEU A 70 -1.60 25.86 13.58
CA LEU A 70 -2.39 25.09 14.53
C LEU A 70 -2.23 25.62 15.95
N LYS A 71 -3.33 25.62 16.68
CA LYS A 71 -3.41 26.02 18.08
C LYS A 71 -3.66 24.84 19.00
N GLY A 72 -4.15 23.73 18.46
CA GLY A 72 -4.45 22.51 19.19
C GLY A 72 -3.16 21.89 19.77
N SER A 73 -3.24 21.41 21.00
CA SER A 73 -2.15 20.71 21.70
C SER A 73 -2.37 19.20 21.80
N ARG A 74 -3.52 18.72 21.34
CA ARG A 74 -3.90 17.31 21.30
C ARG A 74 -4.36 16.94 19.89
N LEU A 75 -3.86 15.83 19.37
CA LEU A 75 -4.22 15.29 18.06
C LEU A 75 -5.01 14.00 18.26
N LEU A 76 -6.15 13.89 17.59
CA LEU A 76 -6.91 12.66 17.45
C LEU A 76 -6.85 12.27 15.96
N ASN A 77 -6.17 11.18 15.65
CA ASN A 77 -6.24 10.58 14.32
C ASN A 77 -7.37 9.54 14.33
N LEU A 78 -8.36 9.74 13.46
CA LEU A 78 -9.54 8.86 13.35
C LEU A 78 -9.36 7.80 12.25
N ASP A 79 -8.16 7.70 11.68
CA ASP A 79 -7.81 6.74 10.66
C ASP A 79 -7.23 5.46 11.30
N ALA A 80 -8.11 4.67 11.90
CA ALA A 80 -7.77 3.43 12.57
C ALA A 80 -8.78 2.32 12.21
N GLU A 81 -8.28 1.11 11.97
CA GLU A 81 -9.07 -0.02 11.46
C GLU A 81 -9.71 -0.88 12.57
N GLU A 82 -9.18 -0.85 13.79
CA GLU A 82 -9.62 -1.73 14.87
C GLU A 82 -10.55 -1.00 15.86
N GLU A 83 -11.78 -1.48 15.96
CA GLU A 83 -12.76 -0.93 16.88
C GLU A 83 -12.32 -1.10 18.34
N GLY A 84 -12.43 -0.04 19.12
CA GLY A 84 -12.09 -0.02 20.56
C GLY A 84 -10.59 -0.02 20.86
N VAL A 85 -9.74 0.12 19.86
CA VAL A 85 -8.26 0.17 20.03
C VAL A 85 -7.76 1.60 19.83
N PHE A 86 -6.96 2.07 20.80
CA PHE A 86 -6.24 3.34 20.70
C PHE A 86 -4.76 3.09 20.40
N TYR A 87 -4.32 3.52 19.23
CA TYR A 87 -2.91 3.51 18.86
C TYR A 87 -2.21 4.74 19.43
N ILE A 88 -1.18 4.53 20.22
CA ILE A 88 -0.42 5.61 20.87
C ILE A 88 0.93 5.89 20.21
N SER A 89 1.29 5.11 19.21
CA SER A 89 2.51 5.26 18.42
C SER A 89 2.34 4.64 17.04
N SER A 90 3.21 5.00 16.12
CA SER A 90 3.31 4.40 14.79
C SER A 90 4.73 3.95 14.48
N ALA A 91 4.87 2.96 13.61
CA ALA A 91 6.15 2.58 13.07
C ALA A 91 6.62 3.61 12.04
N GLY A 92 7.92 3.85 11.97
CA GLY A 92 8.53 4.58 10.87
C GLY A 92 8.84 3.65 9.70
N GLY A 93 9.06 4.24 8.52
CA GLY A 93 9.46 3.52 7.32
C GLY A 93 10.54 4.28 6.55
N ILE A 94 11.29 3.56 5.76
CA ILE A 94 12.26 4.11 4.79
C ILE A 94 12.11 3.36 3.48
N ASP A 95 11.94 4.13 2.40
CA ASP A 95 11.95 3.59 1.04
C ASP A 95 13.36 3.70 0.45
N HIS A 96 13.89 2.56 0.03
CA HIS A 96 15.17 2.51 -0.65
C HIS A 96 14.97 2.25 -2.14
N HIS A 97 15.39 3.21 -2.95
CA HIS A 97 15.44 3.08 -4.41
C HIS A 97 16.86 2.78 -4.85
N MET A 98 17.09 1.59 -5.38
CA MET A 98 18.39 1.20 -5.91
C MET A 98 18.36 1.14 -7.43
N TYR A 99 19.28 1.82 -8.04
CA TYR A 99 19.45 1.87 -9.51
C TYR A 99 20.75 1.17 -9.87
N LEU A 100 20.69 0.28 -10.84
CA LEU A 100 21.85 -0.42 -11.39
C LEU A 100 21.92 -0.15 -12.89
N ASP A 101 22.94 0.55 -13.32
CA ASP A 101 23.22 0.75 -14.73
C ASP A 101 23.86 -0.49 -15.34
N PHE A 102 23.31 -0.99 -16.42
CA PHE A 102 23.84 -2.11 -17.16
C PHE A 102 23.73 -1.90 -18.68
N LYS A 103 24.66 -2.49 -19.42
CA LYS A 103 24.60 -2.49 -20.88
C LYS A 103 23.90 -3.73 -21.38
N LYS A 104 22.93 -3.57 -22.27
CA LYS A 104 22.29 -4.68 -22.95
C LYS A 104 23.18 -5.12 -24.11
N SER A 105 23.34 -6.43 -24.25
CA SER A 105 24.04 -7.09 -25.37
C SER A 105 23.08 -8.06 -26.08
N LYS A 106 23.48 -8.51 -27.26
CA LYS A 106 22.77 -9.63 -27.90
C LYS A 106 23.08 -10.91 -27.12
N PRO A 107 22.08 -11.78 -26.92
CA PRO A 107 22.34 -13.07 -26.27
C PRO A 107 23.32 -13.91 -27.10
N SER A 108 24.14 -14.67 -26.41
CA SER A 108 25.04 -15.64 -27.04
C SER A 108 24.41 -17.02 -27.18
N LEU A 109 23.31 -17.26 -26.48
CA LEU A 109 22.54 -18.50 -26.47
C LEU A 109 21.24 -18.34 -27.29
N ASP A 110 20.81 -19.43 -27.94
CA ASP A 110 19.65 -19.38 -28.84
C ASP A 110 18.32 -19.63 -28.13
N SER A 111 18.36 -20.38 -27.04
CA SER A 111 17.13 -20.80 -26.36
C SER A 111 16.73 -19.84 -25.24
N LYS A 112 15.53 -19.29 -25.30
CA LYS A 112 14.98 -18.40 -24.27
C LYS A 112 14.04 -19.16 -23.35
N TYR A 113 14.26 -19.02 -22.06
CA TYR A 113 13.43 -19.62 -21.02
C TYR A 113 12.72 -18.53 -20.20
N LYS A 114 11.58 -18.89 -19.63
CA LYS A 114 10.85 -18.04 -18.69
C LYS A 114 10.56 -18.81 -17.42
N VAL A 115 10.81 -18.18 -16.28
CA VAL A 115 10.40 -18.66 -14.96
C VAL A 115 9.37 -17.69 -14.39
N LEU A 116 8.31 -18.24 -13.85
CA LEU A 116 7.25 -17.52 -13.16
C LEU A 116 7.08 -18.11 -11.75
N ILE A 117 7.11 -17.25 -10.75
CA ILE A 117 6.66 -17.56 -9.39
C ILE A 117 5.33 -16.84 -9.19
N SER A 118 4.29 -17.59 -8.85
CA SER A 118 2.94 -17.06 -8.67
C SER A 118 2.18 -17.81 -7.58
N GLY A 119 1.00 -17.32 -7.24
CA GLY A 119 0.11 -17.97 -6.25
C GLY A 119 0.52 -17.76 -4.80
N LEU A 120 1.47 -16.88 -4.50
CA LEU A 120 1.82 -16.55 -3.12
C LEU A 120 0.75 -15.68 -2.48
N LYS A 121 0.64 -15.75 -1.15
CA LYS A 121 -0.40 -15.08 -0.39
C LYS A 121 -0.31 -13.54 -0.46
N GLY A 122 0.90 -12.98 -0.46
CA GLY A 122 1.13 -11.54 -0.37
C GLY A 122 0.71 -10.98 0.98
N GLY A 123 0.50 -9.66 1.05
CA GLY A 123 0.07 -8.94 2.23
C GLY A 123 0.72 -7.57 2.34
N HIS A 124 0.37 -6.83 3.38
CA HIS A 124 0.96 -5.54 3.66
C HIS A 124 2.40 -5.71 4.18
N SER A 125 3.34 -4.90 3.67
CA SER A 125 4.76 -5.00 4.01
C SER A 125 5.10 -4.62 5.47
N GLY A 126 4.21 -3.89 6.14
CA GLY A 126 4.29 -3.57 7.57
C GLY A 126 3.48 -4.55 8.41
N SER A 127 2.15 -4.45 8.38
CA SER A 127 1.24 -5.20 9.27
C SER A 127 1.28 -6.72 9.10
N ASP A 128 1.69 -7.23 7.94
CA ASP A 128 1.76 -8.67 7.67
C ASP A 128 3.19 -9.25 7.64
N ILE A 129 4.24 -8.42 7.82
CA ILE A 129 5.63 -8.87 7.67
C ILE A 129 6.01 -9.96 8.69
N HIS A 130 5.44 -9.91 9.89
CA HIS A 130 5.65 -10.90 10.94
C HIS A 130 5.08 -12.29 10.63
N LYS A 131 4.21 -12.39 9.60
CA LYS A 131 3.58 -13.64 9.18
C LYS A 131 4.47 -14.50 8.27
N GLU A 132 5.71 -14.10 8.05
CA GLU A 132 6.74 -14.81 7.27
C GLU A 132 6.26 -15.29 5.89
N ARG A 133 5.43 -14.48 5.22
CA ARG A 133 4.90 -14.81 3.90
C ARG A 133 5.99 -14.77 2.84
N GLY A 134 5.88 -15.67 1.86
CA GLY A 134 6.82 -15.75 0.76
C GLY A 134 6.87 -14.45 -0.07
N ASN A 135 8.08 -14.01 -0.39
CA ASN A 135 8.34 -12.89 -1.27
C ASN A 135 8.81 -13.45 -2.63
N SER A 136 8.00 -13.30 -3.67
CA SER A 136 8.24 -13.87 -4.99
C SER A 136 9.54 -13.38 -5.64
N ILE A 137 9.90 -12.11 -5.45
CA ILE A 137 11.14 -11.53 -5.98
C ILE A 137 12.36 -12.21 -5.35
N LYS A 138 12.36 -12.36 -4.01
CA LYS A 138 13.44 -13.04 -3.29
C LYS A 138 13.56 -14.51 -3.68
N LEU A 139 12.44 -15.20 -3.85
CA LEU A 139 12.41 -16.60 -4.26
C LEU A 139 12.97 -16.74 -5.67
N LEU A 140 12.51 -15.90 -6.60
CA LEU A 140 12.98 -15.92 -7.99
C LEU A 140 14.47 -15.59 -8.09
N ALA A 141 14.95 -14.57 -7.36
CA ALA A 141 16.36 -14.20 -7.35
C ALA A 141 17.25 -15.32 -6.82
N ARG A 142 16.83 -16.02 -5.74
CA ARG A 142 17.57 -17.19 -5.23
C ARG A 142 17.58 -18.35 -6.22
N THR A 143 16.45 -18.61 -6.88
CA THR A 143 16.36 -19.63 -7.94
C THR A 143 17.32 -19.32 -9.08
N LEU A 144 17.34 -18.07 -9.55
CA LEU A 144 18.28 -17.66 -10.61
C LEU A 144 19.73 -17.74 -10.18
N ALA A 145 20.06 -17.37 -8.95
CA ALA A 145 21.41 -17.47 -8.43
C ALA A 145 21.89 -18.95 -8.40
N GLU A 146 21.02 -19.86 -7.97
CA GLU A 146 21.30 -21.29 -7.96
C GLU A 146 21.45 -21.86 -9.39
N LEU A 147 20.60 -21.46 -10.31
CA LEU A 147 20.72 -21.84 -11.71
C LEU A 147 22.01 -21.30 -12.32
N ASN A 148 22.33 -20.03 -12.07
CA ASN A 148 23.54 -19.40 -12.61
C ASN A 148 24.83 -20.01 -12.06
N SER A 149 24.78 -20.62 -10.87
CA SER A 149 25.94 -21.35 -10.34
C SER A 149 26.26 -22.67 -11.09
N LYS A 150 25.28 -23.21 -11.81
CA LYS A 150 25.37 -24.49 -12.54
C LYS A 150 25.40 -24.29 -14.05
N PHE A 151 24.80 -23.22 -14.53
CA PHE A 151 24.65 -22.90 -15.94
C PHE A 151 25.05 -21.44 -16.17
N ASN A 152 25.58 -21.14 -17.34
CA ASN A 152 25.86 -19.76 -17.70
C ASN A 152 24.56 -19.08 -18.19
N LEU A 153 23.92 -18.26 -17.36
CA LEU A 153 22.68 -17.62 -17.70
C LEU A 153 22.91 -16.19 -18.18
N GLU A 154 22.18 -15.82 -19.21
CA GLU A 154 22.11 -14.45 -19.71
C GLU A 154 20.72 -13.88 -19.41
N LEU A 155 20.62 -13.02 -18.39
CA LEU A 155 19.36 -12.45 -17.96
C LEU A 155 18.84 -11.45 -19.00
N ALA A 156 17.64 -11.68 -19.50
CA ALA A 156 16.98 -10.82 -20.47
C ALA A 156 15.94 -9.88 -19.83
N ASP A 157 15.24 -10.36 -18.82
CA ASP A 157 14.19 -9.62 -18.14
C ASP A 157 13.98 -10.12 -16.71
N PHE A 158 13.65 -9.22 -15.79
CA PHE A 158 13.27 -9.55 -14.42
C PHE A 158 12.21 -8.57 -13.93
N ASN A 159 11.06 -9.08 -13.53
CA ASN A 159 9.94 -8.26 -13.10
C ASN A 159 9.22 -8.89 -11.92
N GLY A 160 8.70 -8.08 -11.01
CA GLY A 160 7.92 -8.56 -9.87
C GLY A 160 7.51 -7.43 -8.93
N GLY A 161 6.46 -7.72 -8.13
CA GLY A 161 5.86 -6.76 -7.24
C GLY A 161 4.95 -5.77 -7.97
N SER A 162 3.92 -5.28 -7.27
CA SER A 162 2.92 -4.34 -7.81
C SER A 162 2.84 -3.03 -7.04
N LYS A 163 3.17 -3.06 -5.76
CA LYS A 163 3.11 -1.93 -4.84
C LYS A 163 4.31 -1.95 -3.91
N ILE A 164 4.81 -0.77 -3.52
CA ILE A 164 5.96 -0.65 -2.63
C ILE A 164 5.64 -1.15 -1.21
N ASN A 165 4.40 -0.96 -0.77
CA ASN A 165 3.90 -1.39 0.54
C ASN A 165 3.27 -2.79 0.54
N ALA A 166 3.50 -3.62 -0.49
CA ALA A 166 2.95 -4.96 -0.58
C ALA A 166 4.04 -6.03 -0.69
N ILE A 167 3.89 -7.13 0.04
CA ILE A 167 4.72 -8.33 -0.10
C ILE A 167 4.45 -8.93 -1.49
N PRO A 168 5.47 -9.06 -2.38
CA PRO A 168 5.25 -9.48 -3.75
C PRO A 168 4.70 -10.90 -3.85
N ARG A 169 3.59 -11.05 -4.59
CA ARG A 169 2.92 -12.35 -4.80
C ARG A 169 3.42 -13.07 -6.04
N GLU A 170 3.88 -12.31 -7.01
CA GLU A 170 4.26 -12.80 -8.33
C GLU A 170 5.56 -12.14 -8.77
N ALA A 171 6.41 -12.92 -9.42
CA ALA A 171 7.60 -12.42 -10.09
C ALA A 171 7.93 -13.32 -11.28
N SER A 172 8.47 -12.75 -12.33
CA SER A 172 8.87 -13.48 -13.51
C SER A 172 10.23 -13.00 -14.02
N CYS A 173 10.95 -13.88 -14.65
CA CYS A 173 12.15 -13.54 -15.38
C CYS A 173 12.21 -14.28 -16.72
N ALA A 174 13.00 -13.74 -17.64
CA ALA A 174 13.37 -14.40 -18.86
C ALA A 174 14.89 -14.39 -18.98
N PHE A 175 15.46 -15.49 -19.45
CA PHE A 175 16.91 -15.65 -19.64
C PHE A 175 17.22 -16.61 -20.79
N TYR A 176 18.44 -16.57 -21.24
CA TYR A 176 18.99 -17.48 -22.23
C TYR A 176 20.01 -18.40 -21.58
#